data_ea5c46474b844425597d1d66d8e4165d
#
_entry.id   ea5c46474b844425597d1d66d8e4165d
#
_cell.length_a   1.000
_cell.length_b   1.000
_cell.length_c   1.000
_cell.angle_alpha   90.00
_cell.angle_beta   90.00
_cell.angle_gamma   90.00
#
_symmetry.space_group_name_H-M   'P 1'
#
loop_
_entity.id
_entity.type
_entity.pdbx_description
1 polymer ?
#
loop_
_entity_poly.entity_id
_entity_poly.type
_entity_poly.pdbx_seq_one_letter_code
_entity_poly.pdbx_strand_id
1 'polypeptide(L)'
;MLTNSTILVTGGTGSFGHTFVPMTLEKYNPKKLIILSRDEMKQWEMAKLYQGDPRVRFFIGDVRDKDRLYRALDGVDYVVHAAATKIVPTAEYNPFECVKTNINGAMNLIDACIDKGVKKVVALSTDKASSPVNLYGATKLASDKLFVAGNAYSGEHGTRFSVVRYGNVMGSRGSVIPYFLSIKDSGVLTITDPRMTR
;
A
#
# COMPACT_ATOMS: atom_id res chain seq x y z
N MET A 1 -7.02 19.31 5.21
CA MET A 1 -7.73 18.08 4.80
C MET A 1 -7.45 16.93 5.77
N LEU A 2 -6.20 16.57 6.05
CA LEU A 2 -5.86 15.44 6.92
C LEU A 2 -5.90 15.75 8.43
N THR A 3 -5.86 17.02 8.81
CA THR A 3 -5.94 17.46 10.20
C THR A 3 -7.27 17.03 10.83
N ASN A 4 -7.20 16.47 12.02
CA ASN A 4 -8.36 15.97 12.79
C ASN A 4 -9.19 14.90 12.06
N SER A 5 -8.63 14.19 11.08
CA SER A 5 -9.27 13.09 10.35
C SER A 5 -8.78 11.72 10.82
N THR A 6 -9.55 10.68 10.52
CA THR A 6 -9.15 9.29 10.69
C THR A 6 -8.64 8.74 9.36
N ILE A 7 -7.39 8.28 9.34
CA ILE A 7 -6.70 7.80 8.13
C ILE A 7 -6.36 6.32 8.33
N LEU A 8 -6.62 5.48 7.31
CA LEU A 8 -6.19 4.08 7.30
C LEU A 8 -5.14 3.87 6.20
N VAL A 9 -4.05 3.18 6.54
CA VAL A 9 -2.99 2.79 5.59
C VAL A 9 -2.92 1.27 5.52
N THR A 10 -3.28 0.69 4.38
CA THR A 10 -3.06 -0.74 4.14
C THR A 10 -1.61 -1.00 3.76
N GLY A 11 -1.03 -2.11 4.22
CA GLY A 11 0.40 -2.38 4.01
C GLY A 11 1.31 -1.39 4.72
N GLY A 12 0.81 -0.72 5.75
CA GLY A 12 1.49 0.40 6.43
C GLY A 12 2.76 0.03 7.20
N THR A 13 3.07 -1.26 7.38
CA THR A 13 4.35 -1.73 7.93
C THR A 13 5.46 -1.92 6.87
N GLY A 14 5.19 -1.52 5.62
CA GLY A 14 6.17 -1.51 4.54
C GLY A 14 7.00 -0.22 4.51
N SER A 15 7.93 -0.13 3.53
CA SER A 15 8.81 1.05 3.37
C SER A 15 8.03 2.36 3.24
N PHE A 16 6.92 2.34 2.50
CA PHE A 16 6.05 3.52 2.37
C PHE A 16 5.49 3.95 3.74
N GLY A 17 4.95 3.02 4.51
CA GLY A 17 4.34 3.33 5.81
C GLY A 17 5.35 3.88 6.82
N HIS A 18 6.58 3.35 6.83
CA HIS A 18 7.66 3.87 7.69
C HIS A 18 8.02 5.33 7.41
N THR A 19 7.75 5.84 6.21
CA THR A 19 7.94 7.25 5.87
C THR A 19 6.64 8.05 6.02
N PHE A 20 5.53 7.50 5.53
CA PHE A 20 4.24 8.20 5.50
C PHE A 20 3.67 8.44 6.90
N VAL A 21 3.77 7.46 7.80
CA VAL A 21 3.19 7.54 9.16
C VAL A 21 3.80 8.68 9.98
N PRO A 22 5.14 8.74 10.20
CA PRO A 22 5.72 9.83 10.99
C PRO A 22 5.49 11.19 10.34
N MET A 23 5.66 11.30 9.02
CA MET A 23 5.42 12.53 8.29
C MET A 23 3.97 13.03 8.46
N THR A 24 3.00 12.11 8.45
CA THR A 24 1.58 12.46 8.59
C THR A 24 1.25 12.92 10.01
N LEU A 25 1.80 12.25 11.01
CA LEU A 25 1.62 12.61 12.41
C LEU A 25 2.21 14.00 12.71
N GLU A 26 3.39 14.29 12.16
CA GLU A 26 4.09 15.57 12.36
C GLU A 26 3.39 16.73 11.64
N LYS A 27 3.11 16.55 10.33
CA LYS A 27 2.63 17.67 9.50
C LYS A 27 1.15 17.95 9.61
N TYR A 28 0.32 16.94 9.87
CA TYR A 28 -1.13 17.07 9.72
C TYR A 28 -1.94 16.81 10.98
N ASN A 29 -1.32 16.30 12.04
CA ASN A 29 -1.99 16.01 13.30
C ASN A 29 -3.37 15.34 13.13
N PRO A 30 -3.45 14.13 12.57
CA PRO A 30 -4.71 13.41 12.37
C PRO A 30 -5.33 13.03 13.72
N LYS A 31 -6.66 12.83 13.74
CA LYS A 31 -7.36 12.27 14.91
C LYS A 31 -6.93 10.84 15.20
N LYS A 32 -6.81 10.03 14.14
CA LYS A 32 -6.32 8.65 14.19
C LYS A 32 -5.56 8.29 12.92
N LEU A 33 -4.53 7.48 13.06
CA LEU A 33 -3.81 6.86 11.97
C LEU A 33 -3.79 5.34 12.20
N ILE A 34 -4.53 4.61 11.37
CA ILE A 34 -4.72 3.16 11.47
C ILE A 34 -3.76 2.48 10.49
N ILE A 35 -2.92 1.61 11.00
CA ILE A 35 -1.95 0.82 10.23
C ILE A 35 -2.50 -0.60 10.11
N LEU A 36 -2.92 -0.98 8.90
CA LEU A 36 -3.44 -2.32 8.61
C LEU A 36 -2.40 -3.12 7.83
N SER A 37 -1.99 -4.25 8.37
CA SER A 37 -1.09 -5.21 7.71
C SER A 37 -1.28 -6.62 8.25
N ARG A 38 -0.78 -7.62 7.51
CA ARG A 38 -0.89 -9.03 7.88
C ARG A 38 0.14 -9.48 8.90
N ASP A 39 1.31 -8.83 8.89
CA ASP A 39 2.50 -9.26 9.59
C ASP A 39 2.51 -8.68 11.01
N GLU A 40 2.21 -9.53 11.99
CA GLU A 40 2.17 -9.22 13.41
C GLU A 40 3.52 -8.71 13.92
N MET A 41 4.61 -9.36 13.52
CA MET A 41 5.95 -8.99 14.00
C MET A 41 6.35 -7.58 13.52
N LYS A 42 6.10 -7.26 12.26
CA LYS A 42 6.35 -5.90 11.75
C LYS A 42 5.46 -4.86 12.42
N GLN A 43 4.22 -5.20 12.76
CA GLN A 43 3.36 -4.31 13.53
C GLN A 43 3.92 -4.08 14.93
N TRP A 44 4.35 -5.14 15.62
CA TRP A 44 4.93 -5.05 16.94
C TRP A 44 6.23 -4.21 16.96
N GLU A 45 7.11 -4.44 15.99
CA GLU A 45 8.33 -3.64 15.84
C GLU A 45 8.01 -2.15 15.59
N MET A 46 7.08 -1.88 14.68
CA MET A 46 6.67 -0.53 14.35
C MET A 46 5.96 0.16 15.53
N ALA A 47 5.18 -0.58 16.30
CA ALA A 47 4.46 -0.04 17.46
C ALA A 47 5.39 0.53 18.52
N LYS A 48 6.59 -0.03 18.68
CA LYS A 48 7.60 0.51 19.60
C LYS A 48 8.00 1.94 19.29
N LEU A 49 7.94 2.34 18.00
CA LEU A 49 8.28 3.69 17.56
C LEU A 49 7.22 4.73 17.96
N TYR A 50 6.01 4.27 18.27
CA TYR A 50 4.84 5.13 18.55
C TYR A 50 4.24 4.86 19.93
N GLN A 51 5.02 4.34 20.87
CA GLN A 51 4.57 4.07 22.22
C GLN A 51 4.07 5.36 22.89
N GLY A 52 2.81 5.30 23.38
CA GLY A 52 2.18 6.45 24.04
C GLY A 52 1.53 7.47 23.08
N ASP A 53 1.66 7.35 21.77
CA ASP A 53 0.91 8.21 20.86
C ASP A 53 -0.55 7.71 20.71
N PRO A 54 -1.54 8.42 21.29
CA PRO A 54 -2.94 7.99 21.29
C PRO A 54 -3.58 8.01 19.90
N ARG A 55 -2.92 8.59 18.90
CA ARG A 55 -3.43 8.69 17.53
C ARG A 55 -3.18 7.43 16.72
N VAL A 56 -2.14 6.65 17.04
CA VAL A 56 -1.73 5.49 16.26
C VAL A 56 -2.47 4.24 16.69
N ARG A 57 -2.96 3.47 15.73
CA ARG A 57 -3.64 2.19 15.93
C ARG A 57 -3.10 1.15 14.96
N PHE A 58 -2.87 -0.05 15.46
CA PHE A 58 -2.43 -1.20 14.68
C PHE A 58 -3.56 -2.21 14.54
N PHE A 59 -3.86 -2.58 13.30
CA PHE A 59 -4.85 -3.59 12.96
C PHE A 59 -4.19 -4.73 12.17
N ILE A 60 -4.17 -5.92 12.75
CA ILE A 60 -3.81 -7.13 12.00
C ILE A 60 -4.98 -7.45 11.07
N GLY A 61 -4.70 -7.52 9.77
CA GLY A 61 -5.70 -7.81 8.75
C GLY A 61 -5.10 -7.95 7.35
N ASP A 62 -5.81 -8.70 6.53
CA ASP A 62 -5.47 -8.91 5.12
C ASP A 62 -6.49 -8.19 4.23
N VAL A 63 -6.05 -7.55 3.16
CA VAL A 63 -6.96 -6.92 2.19
C VAL A 63 -7.83 -7.93 1.44
N ARG A 64 -7.45 -9.20 1.47
CA ARG A 64 -8.25 -10.31 0.93
C ARG A 64 -9.46 -10.67 1.80
N ASP A 65 -9.44 -10.26 3.06
CA ASP A 65 -10.53 -10.47 4.03
C ASP A 65 -11.46 -9.24 4.02
N LYS A 66 -12.59 -9.41 3.34
CA LYS A 66 -13.59 -8.35 3.17
C LYS A 66 -14.20 -7.94 4.50
N ASP A 67 -14.55 -8.89 5.36
CA ASP A 67 -15.20 -8.61 6.65
C ASP A 67 -14.23 -7.85 7.58
N ARG A 68 -12.95 -8.20 7.54
CA ARG A 68 -11.93 -7.48 8.30
C ARG A 68 -11.77 -6.04 7.83
N LEU A 69 -11.84 -5.79 6.51
CA LEU A 69 -11.82 -4.44 5.96
C LEU A 69 -13.03 -3.61 6.41
N TYR A 70 -14.22 -4.18 6.39
CA TYR A 70 -15.44 -3.51 6.88
C TYR A 70 -15.30 -3.06 8.34
N ARG A 71 -14.70 -3.90 9.17
CA ARG A 71 -14.45 -3.56 10.59
C ARG A 71 -13.36 -2.49 10.73
N ALA A 72 -12.29 -2.58 9.95
CA ALA A 72 -11.18 -1.65 10.02
C ALA A 72 -11.51 -0.24 9.50
N LEU A 73 -12.45 -0.14 8.56
CA LEU A 73 -12.87 1.11 7.92
C LEU A 73 -13.96 1.89 8.68
N ASP A 74 -14.42 1.37 9.81
CA ASP A 74 -15.44 2.05 10.60
C ASP A 74 -14.96 3.42 11.09
N GLY A 75 -15.65 4.48 10.66
CA GLY A 75 -15.32 5.87 10.98
C GLY A 75 -14.02 6.40 10.34
N VAL A 76 -13.55 5.76 9.26
CA VAL A 76 -12.37 6.21 8.49
C VAL A 76 -12.77 7.26 7.45
N ASP A 77 -12.05 8.38 7.43
CA ASP A 77 -12.26 9.46 6.46
C ASP A 77 -11.46 9.23 5.17
N TYR A 78 -10.19 8.78 5.30
CA TYR A 78 -9.25 8.66 4.19
C TYR A 78 -8.49 7.34 4.22
N VAL A 79 -8.24 6.78 3.04
CA VAL A 79 -7.49 5.54 2.89
C VAL A 79 -6.30 5.75 1.96
N VAL A 80 -5.14 5.24 2.37
CA VAL A 80 -3.97 5.06 1.51
C VAL A 80 -3.74 3.56 1.33
N HIS A 81 -3.93 3.07 0.11
CA HIS A 81 -3.78 1.65 -0.21
C HIS A 81 -2.37 1.35 -0.72
N ALA A 82 -1.52 0.83 0.16
CA ALA A 82 -0.14 0.44 -0.15
C ALA A 82 0.11 -1.08 -0.07
N ALA A 83 -0.89 -1.87 0.29
CA ALA A 83 -0.78 -3.33 0.34
C ALA A 83 -0.73 -3.91 -1.08
N ALA A 84 0.32 -4.66 -1.39
CA ALA A 84 0.46 -5.37 -2.68
C ALA A 84 1.49 -6.50 -2.58
N THR A 85 1.35 -7.49 -3.45
CA THR A 85 2.44 -8.39 -3.84
C THR A 85 3.22 -7.71 -4.96
N LYS A 86 4.53 -7.43 -4.77
CA LYS A 86 5.31 -6.55 -5.67
C LYS A 86 6.59 -7.17 -6.23
N ILE A 87 7.02 -8.30 -5.69
CA ILE A 87 8.27 -8.96 -6.12
C ILE A 87 7.96 -9.78 -7.35
N VAL A 88 8.52 -9.38 -8.50
CA VAL A 88 8.17 -9.96 -9.81
C VAL A 88 8.38 -11.48 -9.86
N PRO A 89 9.57 -12.05 -9.54
CA PRO A 89 9.73 -13.50 -9.57
C PRO A 89 8.78 -14.26 -8.63
N THR A 90 8.50 -13.69 -7.46
CA THR A 90 7.56 -14.27 -6.50
C THR A 90 6.12 -14.24 -7.03
N ALA A 91 5.73 -13.16 -7.73
CA ALA A 91 4.41 -13.03 -8.33
C ALA A 91 4.21 -14.04 -9.47
N GLU A 92 5.23 -14.22 -10.32
CA GLU A 92 5.19 -15.21 -11.41
C GLU A 92 5.07 -16.65 -10.87
N TYR A 93 5.79 -16.97 -9.80
CA TYR A 93 5.73 -18.29 -9.17
C TYR A 93 4.45 -18.55 -8.38
N ASN A 94 3.82 -17.49 -7.85
CA ASN A 94 2.58 -17.55 -7.04
C ASN A 94 1.47 -16.69 -7.65
N PRO A 95 1.01 -16.98 -8.88
CA PRO A 95 0.11 -16.10 -9.63
C PRO A 95 -1.23 -15.89 -8.92
N PHE A 96 -1.82 -16.95 -8.37
CA PHE A 96 -3.10 -16.84 -7.66
C PHE A 96 -3.03 -15.93 -6.44
N GLU A 97 -1.94 -16.01 -5.67
CA GLU A 97 -1.76 -15.14 -4.49
C GLU A 97 -1.51 -13.68 -4.87
N CYS A 98 -0.84 -13.45 -6.02
CA CYS A 98 -0.68 -12.13 -6.58
C CYS A 98 -2.02 -11.52 -7.00
N VAL A 99 -2.84 -12.28 -7.74
CA VAL A 99 -4.19 -11.89 -8.16
C VAL A 99 -5.09 -11.61 -6.95
N LYS A 100 -5.15 -12.53 -5.99
CA LYS A 100 -5.95 -12.36 -4.78
C LYS A 100 -5.58 -11.10 -4.00
N THR A 101 -4.29 -10.80 -3.89
CA THR A 101 -3.84 -9.63 -3.13
C THR A 101 -4.08 -8.34 -3.92
N ASN A 102 -3.65 -8.28 -5.19
CA ASN A 102 -3.61 -7.05 -5.95
C ASN A 102 -4.95 -6.71 -6.62
N ILE A 103 -5.74 -7.72 -6.99
CA ILE A 103 -7.04 -7.54 -7.66
C ILE A 103 -8.19 -7.73 -6.69
N ASN A 104 -8.34 -8.92 -6.08
CA ASN A 104 -9.47 -9.15 -5.18
C ASN A 104 -9.37 -8.26 -3.94
N GLY A 105 -8.14 -8.03 -3.42
CA GLY A 105 -7.91 -7.08 -2.33
C GLY A 105 -8.32 -5.65 -2.69
N ALA A 106 -8.09 -5.22 -3.94
CA ALA A 106 -8.57 -3.92 -4.43
C ALA A 106 -10.10 -3.87 -4.49
N MET A 107 -10.76 -4.91 -5.03
CA MET A 107 -12.22 -5.01 -5.10
C MET A 107 -12.84 -4.93 -3.70
N ASN A 108 -12.36 -5.75 -2.77
CA ASN A 108 -12.83 -5.75 -1.38
C ASN A 108 -12.69 -4.38 -0.72
N LEU A 109 -11.56 -3.70 -0.96
CA LEU A 109 -11.31 -2.38 -0.39
C LEU A 109 -12.23 -1.32 -0.99
N ILE A 110 -12.47 -1.35 -2.30
CA ILE A 110 -13.39 -0.43 -2.99
C ILE A 110 -14.79 -0.56 -2.41
N ASP A 111 -15.33 -1.77 -2.38
CA ASP A 111 -16.66 -2.05 -1.81
C ASP A 111 -16.77 -1.54 -0.37
N ALA A 112 -15.82 -1.97 0.47
CA ALA A 112 -15.84 -1.59 1.88
C ALA A 112 -15.68 -0.08 2.11
N CYS A 113 -14.90 0.62 1.26
CA CYS A 113 -14.77 2.09 1.34
C CYS A 113 -16.05 2.81 0.95
N ILE A 114 -16.75 2.33 -0.08
CA ILE A 114 -18.04 2.89 -0.51
C ILE A 114 -19.07 2.72 0.59
N ASP A 115 -19.27 1.48 1.07
CA ASP A 115 -20.28 1.14 2.07
C ASP A 115 -20.02 1.83 3.43
N LYS A 116 -18.76 2.10 3.77
CA LYS A 116 -18.38 2.80 5.01
C LYS A 116 -18.32 4.32 4.87
N GLY A 117 -18.61 4.85 3.69
CA GLY A 117 -18.64 6.29 3.45
C GLY A 117 -17.26 6.96 3.55
N VAL A 118 -16.21 6.25 3.18
CA VAL A 118 -14.85 6.83 3.10
C VAL A 118 -14.83 7.97 2.10
N LYS A 119 -14.30 9.12 2.47
CA LYS A 119 -14.32 10.32 1.63
C LYS A 119 -13.41 10.20 0.42
N LYS A 120 -12.16 9.75 0.64
CA LYS A 120 -11.16 9.61 -0.44
C LYS A 120 -10.25 8.42 -0.21
N VAL A 121 -9.92 7.76 -1.30
CA VAL A 121 -8.97 6.64 -1.37
C VAL A 121 -7.88 6.97 -2.36
N VAL A 122 -6.62 6.84 -1.95
CA VAL A 122 -5.46 6.92 -2.84
C VAL A 122 -4.81 5.55 -2.91
N ALA A 123 -4.82 4.93 -4.08
CA ALA A 123 -4.16 3.67 -4.32
C ALA A 123 -2.76 3.88 -4.91
N LEU A 124 -1.76 3.28 -4.28
CA LEU A 124 -0.39 3.31 -4.78
C LEU A 124 -0.21 2.29 -5.91
N SER A 125 0.34 2.73 -7.02
CA SER A 125 0.62 1.92 -8.19
C SER A 125 2.08 2.02 -8.62
N THR A 126 2.39 1.66 -9.85
CA THR A 126 3.75 1.53 -10.37
C THR A 126 3.82 1.91 -11.84
N ASP A 127 4.99 2.36 -12.29
CA ASP A 127 5.33 2.51 -13.70
C ASP A 127 5.13 1.20 -14.51
N LYS A 128 5.33 0.04 -13.86
CA LYS A 128 5.17 -1.30 -14.45
C LYS A 128 3.72 -1.65 -14.81
N ALA A 129 2.75 -0.85 -14.35
CA ALA A 129 1.35 -0.93 -14.78
C ALA A 129 1.13 -0.26 -16.16
N SER A 130 2.13 0.45 -16.69
CA SER A 130 2.10 1.02 -18.03
C SER A 130 2.74 0.02 -19.00
N SER A 131 1.96 -0.54 -19.93
CA SER A 131 2.41 -1.60 -20.84
C SER A 131 3.06 -2.80 -20.12
N PRO A 132 2.33 -3.51 -19.26
CA PRO A 132 2.90 -4.51 -18.37
C PRO A 132 3.47 -5.70 -19.15
N VAL A 133 4.69 -6.11 -18.79
CA VAL A 133 5.38 -7.28 -19.36
C VAL A 133 5.48 -8.45 -18.38
N ASN A 134 4.90 -8.30 -17.18
CA ASN A 134 4.89 -9.32 -16.13
C ASN A 134 3.58 -9.28 -15.34
N LEU A 135 3.31 -10.36 -14.58
CA LEU A 135 2.08 -10.51 -13.82
C LEU A 135 1.90 -9.40 -12.78
N TYR A 136 2.95 -8.99 -12.09
CA TYR A 136 2.86 -7.89 -11.14
C TYR A 136 2.31 -6.62 -11.81
N GLY A 137 2.91 -6.21 -12.93
CA GLY A 137 2.45 -5.05 -13.69
C GLY A 137 1.01 -5.20 -14.20
N ALA A 138 0.66 -6.37 -14.73
CA ALA A 138 -0.69 -6.68 -15.21
C ALA A 138 -1.73 -6.59 -14.07
N THR A 139 -1.44 -7.17 -12.91
CA THR A 139 -2.35 -7.08 -11.75
C THR A 139 -2.47 -5.66 -11.22
N LYS A 140 -1.41 -4.85 -11.26
CA LYS A 140 -1.48 -3.44 -10.88
C LYS A 140 -2.25 -2.59 -11.88
N LEU A 141 -2.13 -2.87 -13.19
CA LEU A 141 -2.98 -2.24 -14.21
C LEU A 141 -4.45 -2.56 -13.98
N ALA A 142 -4.80 -3.83 -13.72
CA ALA A 142 -6.17 -4.22 -13.39
C ALA A 142 -6.68 -3.48 -12.14
N SER A 143 -5.89 -3.47 -11.07
CA SER A 143 -6.19 -2.73 -9.83
C SER A 143 -6.41 -1.23 -10.09
N ASP A 144 -5.57 -0.59 -10.90
CA ASP A 144 -5.71 0.83 -11.26
C ASP A 144 -7.07 1.11 -11.93
N LYS A 145 -7.45 0.24 -12.88
CA LYS A 145 -8.74 0.33 -13.58
C LYS A 145 -9.93 0.18 -12.62
N LEU A 146 -9.83 -0.77 -11.66
CA LEU A 146 -10.86 -0.99 -10.65
C LEU A 146 -11.03 0.25 -9.75
N PHE A 147 -9.95 0.83 -9.23
CA PHE A 147 -10.03 2.04 -8.42
C PHE A 147 -10.61 3.23 -9.21
N VAL A 148 -10.23 3.42 -10.46
CA VAL A 148 -10.78 4.48 -11.30
C VAL A 148 -12.28 4.26 -11.55
N ALA A 149 -12.69 3.02 -11.86
CA ALA A 149 -14.09 2.64 -12.05
C ALA A 149 -14.91 2.79 -10.76
N GLY A 150 -14.30 2.63 -9.59
CA GLY A 150 -14.92 2.83 -8.28
C GLY A 150 -15.58 4.22 -8.12
N ASN A 151 -15.10 5.23 -8.85
CA ASN A 151 -15.75 6.55 -8.86
C ASN A 151 -17.16 6.52 -9.45
N ALA A 152 -17.42 5.66 -10.43
CA ALA A 152 -18.75 5.48 -10.99
C ALA A 152 -19.63 4.62 -10.06
N TYR A 153 -19.05 3.58 -9.43
CA TYR A 153 -19.77 2.71 -8.49
C TYR A 153 -20.15 3.40 -7.18
N SER A 154 -19.41 4.43 -6.77
CA SER A 154 -19.67 5.13 -5.51
C SER A 154 -21.01 5.88 -5.49
N GLY A 155 -21.58 6.22 -6.65
CA GLY A 155 -22.90 6.83 -6.75
C GLY A 155 -23.08 8.00 -5.77
N GLU A 156 -24.17 7.94 -5.00
CA GLU A 156 -24.52 8.96 -4.00
C GLU A 156 -23.63 8.90 -2.73
N HIS A 157 -22.93 7.80 -2.47
CA HIS A 157 -21.99 7.71 -1.34
C HIS A 157 -20.84 8.71 -1.42
N GLY A 158 -20.50 9.15 -2.65
CA GLY A 158 -19.54 10.25 -2.86
C GLY A 158 -18.08 9.90 -2.59
N THR A 159 -17.73 8.62 -2.36
CA THR A 159 -16.35 8.18 -2.20
C THR A 159 -15.55 8.48 -3.46
N ARG A 160 -14.36 9.08 -3.32
CA ARG A 160 -13.49 9.43 -4.44
C ARG A 160 -12.24 8.57 -4.44
N PHE A 161 -11.96 7.94 -5.57
CA PHE A 161 -10.81 7.07 -5.77
C PHE A 161 -9.79 7.73 -6.71
N SER A 162 -8.52 7.66 -6.34
CA SER A 162 -7.40 8.13 -7.16
C SER A 162 -6.27 7.11 -7.13
N VAL A 163 -5.52 7.05 -8.22
CA VAL A 163 -4.35 6.18 -8.36
C VAL A 163 -3.11 7.04 -8.56
N VAL A 164 -2.04 6.72 -7.86
CA VAL A 164 -0.72 7.35 -8.03
C VAL A 164 0.26 6.31 -8.54
N ARG A 165 0.77 6.51 -9.75
CA ARG A 165 1.86 5.72 -10.34
C ARG A 165 3.19 6.41 -10.09
N TYR A 166 4.18 5.63 -9.69
CA TYR A 166 5.56 6.10 -9.52
C TYR A 166 6.54 5.01 -9.97
N GLY A 167 7.76 5.40 -10.23
CA GLY A 167 8.84 4.49 -10.63
C GLY A 167 9.45 3.76 -9.44
N ASN A 168 10.75 3.47 -9.54
CA ASN A 168 11.47 2.82 -8.46
C ASN A 168 11.68 3.78 -7.29
N VAL A 169 11.28 3.34 -6.10
CA VAL A 169 11.45 4.12 -4.87
C VAL A 169 12.84 3.83 -4.31
N MET A 170 13.66 4.87 -4.27
CA MET A 170 15.03 4.81 -3.74
C MET A 170 15.03 4.31 -2.30
N GLY A 171 15.90 3.36 -1.98
CA GLY A 171 16.04 2.82 -0.63
C GLY A 171 14.87 1.94 -0.16
N SER A 172 13.87 1.64 -0.99
CA SER A 172 12.78 0.74 -0.60
C SER A 172 13.29 -0.69 -0.38
N ARG A 173 12.66 -1.41 0.57
CA ARG A 173 13.02 -2.81 0.88
C ARG A 173 12.97 -3.68 -0.38
N GLY A 174 14.06 -4.45 -0.61
CA GLY A 174 14.22 -5.29 -1.80
C GLY A 174 14.58 -4.54 -3.08
N SER A 175 14.93 -3.24 -3.00
CA SER A 175 15.46 -2.47 -4.13
C SER A 175 16.98 -2.57 -4.22
N VAL A 176 17.52 -2.10 -5.36
CA VAL A 176 18.94 -2.22 -5.69
C VAL A 176 19.88 -1.57 -4.67
N ILE A 177 19.52 -0.41 -4.13
CA ILE A 177 20.39 0.30 -3.18
C ILE A 177 20.60 -0.46 -1.88
N PRO A 178 19.55 -0.89 -1.14
CA PRO A 178 19.72 -1.76 0.02
C PRO A 178 20.47 -3.07 -0.29
N TYR A 179 20.23 -3.65 -1.47
CA TYR A 179 20.96 -4.84 -1.90
C TYR A 179 22.45 -4.56 -2.07
N PHE A 180 22.84 -3.51 -2.79
CA PHE A 180 24.24 -3.15 -2.98
C PHE A 180 24.94 -2.80 -1.65
N LEU A 181 24.23 -2.10 -0.76
CA LEU A 181 24.77 -1.82 0.58
C LEU A 181 25.01 -3.09 1.39
N SER A 182 24.16 -4.12 1.23
CA SER A 182 24.33 -5.41 1.94
C SER A 182 25.51 -6.24 1.45
N ILE A 183 25.95 -6.03 0.21
CA ILE A 183 27.07 -6.77 -0.39
C ILE A 183 28.35 -5.92 -0.62
N LYS A 184 28.35 -4.67 -0.16
CA LYS A 184 29.46 -3.72 -0.38
C LYS A 184 30.83 -4.26 0.03
N ASP A 185 30.86 -5.00 1.13
CA ASP A 185 32.12 -5.53 1.70
C ASP A 185 32.70 -6.72 0.89
N SER A 186 31.92 -7.27 -0.07
CA SER A 186 32.41 -8.28 -1.00
C SER A 186 33.37 -7.71 -2.07
N GLY A 187 33.40 -6.38 -2.24
CA GLY A 187 34.17 -5.70 -3.28
C GLY A 187 33.60 -5.86 -4.69
N VAL A 188 32.49 -6.59 -4.86
CA VAL A 188 31.87 -6.86 -6.16
C VAL A 188 30.41 -6.46 -6.16
N LEU A 189 30.00 -5.57 -7.08
CA LEU A 189 28.61 -5.23 -7.34
C LEU A 189 28.18 -5.83 -8.68
N THR A 190 27.14 -6.65 -8.66
CA THR A 190 26.60 -7.29 -9.87
C THR A 190 25.74 -6.33 -10.67
N ILE A 191 26.03 -6.18 -11.96
CA ILE A 191 25.26 -5.38 -12.91
C ILE A 191 24.53 -6.34 -13.85
N THR A 192 23.21 -6.21 -13.94
CA THR A 192 22.37 -7.07 -14.79
C THR A 192 22.63 -6.80 -16.28
N ASP A 193 22.65 -5.53 -16.68
CA ASP A 193 22.98 -5.10 -18.04
C ASP A 193 23.59 -3.67 -17.96
N PRO A 194 24.83 -3.49 -18.42
CA PRO A 194 25.51 -2.18 -18.34
C PRO A 194 24.86 -1.10 -19.23
N ARG A 195 23.99 -1.48 -20.15
CA ARG A 195 23.26 -0.54 -21.02
C ARG A 195 21.99 0.02 -20.36
N MET A 196 21.57 -0.55 -19.25
CA MET A 196 20.39 -0.05 -18.53
C MET A 196 20.67 1.31 -17.91
N THR A 197 19.87 2.30 -18.28
CA THR A 197 19.82 3.63 -17.67
C THR A 197 18.51 3.83 -16.91
N ARG A 198 18.57 4.50 -15.75
CA ARG A 198 17.39 4.83 -14.93
C ARG A 198 17.57 6.19 -14.30
#